data_733b654b18c8be27a10d49a3405578d2
#
_entry.id   733b654b18c8be27a10d49a3405578d2
#
_cell.length_a   1.000
_cell.length_b   1.000
_cell.length_c   1.000
_cell.angle_alpha   90.00
_cell.angle_beta   90.00
_cell.angle_gamma   90.00
#
_symmetry.space_group_name_H-M   'P 1'
#
loop_
_entity.id
_entity.type
_entity.pdbx_description
1 polymer ?
#
loop_
_entity_poly.entity_id
_entity_poly.type
_entity_poly.pdbx_seq_one_letter_code
_entity_poly.pdbx_strand_id
1 'polypeptide(L)'
;DIHGILLQSPIPKHLDIRKAFNTINCQKDVDGFNPINIGKLMIGEDTFISCTPYGVIKMLEDNNIKIEGKNAVVIGRSNIVGKPLAQCLLNKDATVTVCHSKTQNLEEITRQADILLVAIGKPEFVTAKMVKEGATVIDIGINRNEKGKLVGDVKFDEVSQKVQYISPVPGGVGPMTIAMLLNNCLLYTSDAADD
;
A
#
# COMPACT_ATOMS: atom_id res chain seq x y z
N ASP A 1 -30.22 -5.09 1.43
CA ASP A 1 -29.72 -4.10 2.35
C ASP A 1 -28.30 -4.38 2.87
N ILE A 2 -27.39 -4.81 1.97
CA ILE A 2 -25.97 -4.93 2.24
C ILE A 2 -25.26 -3.78 1.55
N HIS A 3 -24.55 -2.96 2.32
CA HIS A 3 -23.91 -1.73 1.86
C HIS A 3 -22.46 -1.93 1.43
N GLY A 4 -21.74 -2.88 2.00
CA GLY A 4 -20.37 -3.18 1.64
C GLY A 4 -20.05 -4.66 1.80
N ILE A 5 -19.15 -5.17 0.99
CA ILE A 5 -18.68 -6.56 1.02
C ILE A 5 -17.17 -6.56 1.11
N LEU A 6 -16.66 -7.23 2.15
CA LEU A 6 -15.23 -7.47 2.34
C LEU A 6 -14.95 -8.97 2.29
N LEU A 7 -14.01 -9.36 1.46
CA LEU A 7 -13.49 -10.72 1.41
C LEU A 7 -12.17 -10.83 2.15
N GLN A 8 -12.21 -11.34 3.37
CA GLN A 8 -11.01 -11.51 4.19
C GLN A 8 -10.04 -12.51 3.55
N SER A 9 -8.83 -12.06 3.26
CA SER A 9 -7.74 -12.89 2.75
C SER A 9 -6.76 -13.27 3.87
N PRO A 10 -6.10 -14.44 3.80
CA PRO A 10 -6.17 -15.43 2.72
C PRO A 10 -7.41 -16.32 2.79
N ILE A 11 -7.90 -16.77 1.64
CA ILE A 11 -8.97 -17.78 1.56
C ILE A 11 -8.38 -19.20 1.44
N PRO A 12 -9.16 -20.27 1.69
CA PRO A 12 -8.71 -21.65 1.50
C PRO A 12 -8.20 -21.92 0.08
N LYS A 13 -7.10 -22.68 -0.03
CA LYS A 13 -6.37 -22.89 -1.31
C LYS A 13 -7.20 -23.52 -2.45
N HIS A 14 -8.29 -24.21 -2.13
CA HIS A 14 -9.16 -24.81 -3.12
C HIS A 14 -10.16 -23.81 -3.76
N LEU A 15 -10.22 -22.59 -3.24
CA LEU A 15 -11.08 -21.53 -3.77
C LEU A 15 -10.27 -20.57 -4.66
N ASP A 16 -10.91 -20.08 -5.71
CA ASP A 16 -10.31 -19.06 -6.59
C ASP A 16 -10.64 -17.65 -6.09
N ILE A 17 -9.67 -17.00 -5.50
CA ILE A 17 -9.79 -15.65 -4.97
C ILE A 17 -10.13 -14.63 -6.06
N ARG A 18 -9.66 -14.81 -7.28
CA ARG A 18 -9.95 -13.90 -8.40
C ARG A 18 -11.41 -13.99 -8.80
N LYS A 19 -11.94 -15.20 -8.86
CA LYS A 19 -13.37 -15.43 -9.11
C LYS A 19 -14.22 -14.78 -8.02
N ALA A 20 -13.80 -14.90 -6.76
CA ALA A 20 -14.50 -14.29 -5.64
C ALA A 20 -14.52 -12.75 -5.76
N PHE A 21 -13.39 -12.10 -6.00
CA PHE A 21 -13.33 -10.64 -6.20
C PHE A 21 -14.15 -10.17 -7.41
N ASN A 22 -14.14 -10.92 -8.52
CA ASN A 22 -14.96 -10.61 -9.70
C ASN A 22 -16.47 -10.73 -9.46
N THR A 23 -16.89 -11.53 -8.47
CA THR A 23 -18.30 -11.75 -8.14
C THR A 23 -18.87 -10.64 -7.25
N ILE A 24 -18.04 -9.97 -6.47
CA ILE A 24 -18.45 -8.83 -5.65
C ILE A 24 -18.85 -7.68 -6.58
N ASN A 25 -20.04 -7.11 -6.38
CA ASN A 25 -20.43 -5.91 -7.11
C ASN A 25 -19.41 -4.79 -6.84
N CYS A 26 -18.88 -4.17 -7.89
CA CYS A 26 -17.85 -3.13 -7.78
C CYS A 26 -18.29 -1.93 -6.93
N GLN A 27 -19.59 -1.60 -6.91
CA GLN A 27 -20.16 -0.56 -6.05
C GLN A 27 -20.23 -0.94 -4.57
N LYS A 28 -20.04 -2.20 -4.21
CA LYS A 28 -20.06 -2.72 -2.83
C LYS A 28 -18.71 -3.28 -2.39
N ASP A 29 -17.70 -3.20 -3.24
CA ASP A 29 -16.35 -3.66 -3.01
C ASP A 29 -15.55 -2.64 -2.18
N VAL A 30 -15.81 -2.60 -0.89
CA VAL A 30 -15.19 -1.61 0.02
C VAL A 30 -13.68 -1.83 0.22
N ASP A 31 -13.14 -2.96 -0.21
CA ASP A 31 -11.69 -3.22 -0.24
C ASP A 31 -11.00 -2.74 -1.52
N GLY A 32 -11.76 -2.43 -2.58
CA GLY A 32 -11.24 -1.95 -3.86
C GLY A 32 -10.46 -3.00 -4.66
N PHE A 33 -10.79 -4.29 -4.56
CA PHE A 33 -10.09 -5.38 -5.25
C PHE A 33 -10.79 -5.86 -6.52
N ASN A 34 -12.03 -5.39 -6.77
CA ASN A 34 -12.73 -5.71 -8.00
C ASN A 34 -11.96 -5.13 -9.21
N PRO A 35 -11.78 -5.91 -10.30
CA PRO A 35 -11.06 -5.44 -11.49
C PRO A 35 -11.60 -4.14 -12.10
N ILE A 36 -12.90 -3.86 -11.97
CA ILE A 36 -13.49 -2.59 -12.43
C ILE A 36 -12.94 -1.43 -11.60
N ASN A 37 -12.90 -1.54 -10.27
CA ASN A 37 -12.35 -0.52 -9.39
C ASN A 37 -10.84 -0.31 -9.64
N ILE A 38 -10.09 -1.40 -9.85
CA ILE A 38 -8.67 -1.32 -10.23
C ILE A 38 -8.50 -0.63 -11.59
N GLY A 39 -9.37 -0.92 -12.56
CA GLY A 39 -9.36 -0.27 -13.87
C GLY A 39 -9.63 1.23 -13.78
N LYS A 40 -10.64 1.63 -13.00
CA LYS A 40 -10.97 3.03 -12.73
C LYS A 40 -9.80 3.76 -12.06
N LEU A 41 -9.19 3.16 -11.03
CA LEU A 41 -7.99 3.71 -10.39
C LEU A 41 -6.86 3.94 -11.42
N MET A 42 -6.68 3.01 -12.36
CA MET A 42 -5.64 3.09 -13.39
C MET A 42 -5.84 4.29 -14.32
N ILE A 43 -7.07 4.64 -14.65
CA ILE A 43 -7.40 5.77 -15.54
C ILE A 43 -7.75 7.06 -14.78
N GLY A 44 -7.64 7.06 -13.45
CA GLY A 44 -7.87 8.24 -12.61
C GLY A 44 -9.34 8.59 -12.39
N GLU A 45 -10.25 7.64 -12.59
CA GLU A 45 -11.67 7.82 -12.26
C GLU A 45 -11.93 7.55 -10.76
N ASP A 46 -12.98 8.20 -10.24
CA ASP A 46 -13.44 7.98 -8.87
C ASP A 46 -13.87 6.52 -8.65
N THR A 47 -13.34 5.93 -7.59
CA THR A 47 -13.59 4.53 -7.27
C THR A 47 -13.18 4.20 -5.84
N PHE A 48 -13.59 3.02 -5.34
CA PHE A 48 -13.02 2.46 -4.13
C PHE A 48 -11.55 2.10 -4.36
N ILE A 49 -10.68 2.73 -3.60
CA ILE A 49 -9.24 2.47 -3.62
C ILE A 49 -8.93 1.39 -2.57
N SER A 50 -8.05 0.46 -2.91
CA SER A 50 -7.56 -0.55 -1.97
C SER A 50 -7.08 0.09 -0.66
N CYS A 51 -7.60 -0.38 0.47
CA CYS A 51 -7.50 0.31 1.77
C CYS A 51 -6.05 0.56 2.22
N THR A 52 -5.14 -0.41 2.05
CA THR A 52 -3.72 -0.24 2.44
C THR A 52 -3.00 0.81 1.58
N PRO A 53 -3.03 0.76 0.24
CA PRO A 53 -2.51 1.83 -0.62
C PRO A 53 -3.09 3.19 -0.30
N TYR A 54 -4.40 3.28 -0.12
CA TYR A 54 -5.06 4.54 0.20
C TYR A 54 -4.60 5.10 1.56
N GLY A 55 -4.48 4.23 2.58
CA GLY A 55 -3.96 4.61 3.89
C GLY A 55 -2.52 5.13 3.83
N VAL A 56 -1.68 4.57 2.97
CA VAL A 56 -0.31 5.07 2.75
C VAL A 56 -0.33 6.46 2.14
N ILE A 57 -1.17 6.72 1.14
CA ILE A 57 -1.29 8.07 0.56
C ILE A 57 -1.76 9.07 1.63
N LYS A 58 -2.76 8.71 2.42
CA LYS A 58 -3.24 9.57 3.52
C LYS A 58 -2.16 9.84 4.57
N MET A 59 -1.36 8.84 4.93
CA MET A 59 -0.22 9.05 5.85
C MET A 59 0.77 10.06 5.29
N LEU A 60 1.08 10.00 4.00
CA LEU A 60 1.99 10.98 3.36
C LEU A 60 1.39 12.38 3.37
N GLU A 61 0.11 12.52 2.97
CA GLU A 61 -0.61 13.79 2.92
C GLU A 61 -0.73 14.43 4.32
N ASP A 62 -1.18 13.67 5.32
CA ASP A 62 -1.41 14.16 6.69
C ASP A 62 -0.10 14.60 7.40
N ASN A 63 1.03 14.02 6.98
CA ASN A 63 2.36 14.43 7.45
C ASN A 63 3.00 15.51 6.57
N ASN A 64 2.26 16.10 5.62
CA ASN A 64 2.75 17.12 4.69
C ASN A 64 3.98 16.66 3.88
N ILE A 65 4.06 15.37 3.58
CA ILE A 65 5.12 14.80 2.74
C ILE A 65 4.71 14.97 1.28
N LYS A 66 5.41 15.85 0.57
CA LYS A 66 5.13 16.12 -0.84
C LYS A 66 5.37 14.87 -1.69
N ILE A 67 4.37 14.48 -2.48
CA ILE A 67 4.43 13.33 -3.41
C ILE A 67 4.76 13.82 -4.83
N GLU A 68 4.12 14.91 -5.27
CA GLU A 68 4.29 15.51 -6.59
C GLU A 68 5.77 15.76 -6.93
N GLY A 69 6.20 15.29 -8.08
CA GLY A 69 7.56 15.43 -8.60
C GLY A 69 8.63 14.63 -7.87
N LYS A 70 8.25 13.77 -6.90
CA LYS A 70 9.20 12.92 -6.17
C LYS A 70 9.46 11.61 -6.89
N ASN A 71 10.66 11.07 -6.70
CA ASN A 71 11.00 9.73 -7.13
C ASN A 71 10.53 8.74 -6.07
N ALA A 72 9.46 8.02 -6.36
CA ALA A 72 8.87 7.01 -5.49
C ALA A 72 9.27 5.60 -5.96
N VAL A 73 9.81 4.79 -5.06
CA VAL A 73 10.16 3.40 -5.36
C VAL A 73 9.30 2.48 -4.50
N VAL A 74 8.55 1.59 -5.15
CA VAL A 74 7.72 0.58 -4.50
C VAL A 74 8.40 -0.78 -4.62
N ILE A 75 8.80 -1.38 -3.49
CA ILE A 75 9.30 -2.76 -3.47
C ILE A 75 8.12 -3.68 -3.18
N GLY A 76 7.69 -4.41 -4.20
CA GLY A 76 6.54 -5.29 -4.18
C GLY A 76 5.57 -5.01 -5.33
N ARG A 77 4.95 -6.06 -5.88
CA ARG A 77 4.02 -5.94 -7.02
C ARG A 77 2.77 -6.79 -6.86
N SER A 78 2.32 -6.98 -5.62
CA SER A 78 1.06 -7.68 -5.38
C SER A 78 -0.13 -6.91 -5.97
N ASN A 79 -1.17 -7.64 -6.36
CA ASN A 79 -2.37 -7.02 -6.91
C ASN A 79 -3.16 -6.22 -5.87
N ILE A 80 -2.97 -6.55 -4.58
CA ILE A 80 -3.73 -5.95 -3.48
C ILE A 80 -3.02 -4.75 -2.82
N VAL A 81 -1.69 -4.63 -2.98
CA VAL A 81 -0.90 -3.53 -2.38
C VAL A 81 0.02 -2.88 -3.39
N GLY A 82 1.04 -3.59 -3.89
CA GLY A 82 2.14 -2.97 -4.63
C GLY A 82 1.70 -2.26 -5.92
N LYS A 83 0.87 -2.91 -6.74
CA LYS A 83 0.35 -2.30 -7.98
C LYS A 83 -0.61 -1.14 -7.72
N PRO A 84 -1.64 -1.28 -6.86
CA PRO A 84 -2.52 -0.16 -6.55
C PRO A 84 -1.76 1.02 -5.92
N LEU A 85 -0.80 0.76 -5.04
CA LEU A 85 0.02 1.80 -4.44
C LEU A 85 0.84 2.58 -5.46
N ALA A 86 1.48 1.86 -6.40
CA ALA A 86 2.22 2.50 -7.49
C ALA A 86 1.30 3.40 -8.32
N GLN A 87 0.07 2.96 -8.59
CA GLN A 87 -0.90 3.75 -9.32
C GLN A 87 -1.38 4.97 -8.53
N CYS A 88 -1.65 4.83 -7.22
CA CYS A 88 -2.00 5.97 -6.37
C CYS A 88 -0.90 7.05 -6.36
N LEU A 89 0.37 6.64 -6.29
CA LEU A 89 1.51 7.57 -6.34
C LEU A 89 1.63 8.25 -7.71
N LEU A 90 1.43 7.50 -8.79
CA LEU A 90 1.42 8.05 -10.16
C LEU A 90 0.29 9.08 -10.34
N ASN A 91 -0.91 8.80 -9.84
CA ASN A 91 -2.04 9.72 -9.88
C ASN A 91 -1.85 10.97 -8.98
N LYS A 92 -0.81 10.97 -8.14
CA LYS A 92 -0.34 12.12 -7.33
C LYS A 92 0.94 12.75 -7.91
N ASP A 93 1.19 12.55 -9.21
CA ASP A 93 2.29 13.15 -9.97
C ASP A 93 3.71 12.75 -9.49
N ALA A 94 3.87 11.58 -8.88
CA ALA A 94 5.18 11.01 -8.60
C ALA A 94 5.77 10.32 -9.84
N THR A 95 7.09 10.30 -9.95
CA THR A 95 7.79 9.36 -10.82
C THR A 95 7.94 8.03 -10.09
N VAL A 96 7.33 6.95 -10.61
CA VAL A 96 7.21 5.70 -9.87
C VAL A 96 8.02 4.58 -10.51
N THR A 97 8.85 3.93 -9.70
CA THR A 97 9.56 2.68 -10.06
C THR A 97 9.04 1.53 -9.20
N VAL A 98 8.63 0.44 -9.85
CA VAL A 98 8.18 -0.78 -9.15
C VAL A 98 9.27 -1.85 -9.20
N CYS A 99 9.77 -2.25 -8.04
CA CYS A 99 10.77 -3.30 -7.88
C CYS A 99 10.15 -4.61 -7.38
N HIS A 100 10.77 -5.73 -7.76
CA HIS A 100 10.28 -7.08 -7.41
C HIS A 100 11.42 -8.10 -7.39
N SER A 101 11.13 -9.35 -7.11
CA SER A 101 12.14 -10.44 -6.96
C SER A 101 13.01 -10.71 -8.20
N LYS A 102 12.71 -10.11 -9.34
CA LYS A 102 13.50 -10.20 -10.59
C LYS A 102 14.21 -8.90 -10.94
N THR A 103 14.05 -7.85 -10.12
CA THR A 103 14.74 -6.58 -10.32
C THR A 103 16.24 -6.76 -10.11
N GLN A 104 17.03 -6.33 -11.07
CA GLN A 104 18.48 -6.27 -10.94
C GLN A 104 18.89 -4.95 -10.28
N ASN A 105 20.04 -4.94 -9.61
CA ASN A 105 20.62 -3.75 -8.97
C ASN A 105 19.63 -3.03 -8.02
N LEU A 106 18.86 -3.80 -7.24
CA LEU A 106 17.81 -3.27 -6.37
C LEU A 106 18.32 -2.15 -5.45
N GLU A 107 19.51 -2.31 -4.86
CA GLU A 107 20.08 -1.30 -3.95
C GLU A 107 20.34 0.04 -4.64
N GLU A 108 20.77 0.04 -5.89
CA GLU A 108 21.03 1.27 -6.67
C GLU A 108 19.73 2.01 -6.95
N ILE A 109 18.66 1.28 -7.30
CA ILE A 109 17.34 1.84 -7.57
C ILE A 109 16.75 2.43 -6.30
N THR A 110 16.77 1.68 -5.20
CA THR A 110 16.15 2.12 -3.95
C THR A 110 16.88 3.29 -3.30
N ARG A 111 18.20 3.40 -3.46
CA ARG A 111 18.98 4.57 -3.01
C ARG A 111 18.65 5.87 -3.73
N GLN A 112 17.94 5.84 -4.83
CA GLN A 112 17.49 7.05 -5.54
C GLN A 112 16.12 7.53 -5.08
N ALA A 113 15.41 6.74 -4.25
CA ALA A 113 14.07 7.03 -3.83
C ALA A 113 14.02 8.20 -2.84
N ASP A 114 13.21 9.22 -3.13
CA ASP A 114 12.78 10.23 -2.16
C ASP A 114 11.73 9.62 -1.22
N ILE A 115 10.88 8.75 -1.76
CA ILE A 115 9.87 8.00 -1.03
C ILE A 115 10.06 6.51 -1.36
N LEU A 116 10.43 5.71 -0.36
CA LEU A 116 10.60 4.27 -0.48
C LEU A 116 9.46 3.55 0.24
N LEU A 117 8.72 2.70 -0.48
CA LEU A 117 7.57 1.98 0.03
C LEU A 117 7.84 0.48 -0.09
N VAL A 118 7.71 -0.26 1.02
CA VAL A 118 8.13 -1.66 1.09
C VAL A 118 6.96 -2.55 1.47
N ALA A 119 6.62 -3.50 0.57
CA ALA A 119 5.48 -4.41 0.72
C ALA A 119 5.79 -5.80 0.13
N ILE A 120 6.72 -6.53 0.74
CA ILE A 120 7.22 -7.83 0.24
C ILE A 120 7.03 -8.99 1.20
N GLY A 121 6.66 -8.73 2.46
CA GLY A 121 6.46 -9.76 3.48
C GLY A 121 7.77 -10.51 3.83
N LYS A 122 8.89 -9.80 3.87
CA LYS A 122 10.20 -10.34 4.26
C LYS A 122 10.76 -9.55 5.43
N PRO A 123 10.85 -10.15 6.63
CA PRO A 123 11.29 -9.44 7.83
C PRO A 123 12.66 -8.78 7.63
N GLU A 124 12.73 -7.49 7.94
CA GLU A 124 13.98 -6.71 8.01
C GLU A 124 14.88 -6.79 6.75
N PHE A 125 14.25 -6.98 5.58
CA PHE A 125 14.96 -7.13 4.30
C PHE A 125 15.65 -5.83 3.86
N VAL A 126 14.98 -4.67 4.01
CA VAL A 126 15.53 -3.37 3.61
C VAL A 126 16.44 -2.83 4.70
N THR A 127 17.70 -2.63 4.37
CA THR A 127 18.75 -2.13 5.25
C THR A 127 19.11 -0.67 4.93
N ALA A 128 19.87 -0.02 5.81
CA ALA A 128 20.35 1.36 5.60
C ALA A 128 21.16 1.55 4.30
N LYS A 129 21.79 0.48 3.77
CA LYS A 129 22.51 0.53 2.49
C LYS A 129 21.59 0.73 1.28
N MET A 130 20.32 0.35 1.42
CA MET A 130 19.31 0.41 0.37
C MET A 130 18.52 1.73 0.36
N VAL A 131 18.78 2.63 1.30
CA VAL A 131 17.96 3.82 1.49
C VAL A 131 18.79 5.09 1.26
N LYS A 132 18.19 6.08 0.59
CA LYS A 132 18.74 7.42 0.42
C LYS A 132 18.71 8.16 1.77
N GLU A 133 19.72 8.95 2.05
CA GLU A 133 19.73 9.82 3.22
C GLU A 133 18.63 10.87 3.14
N GLY A 134 17.92 11.10 4.23
CA GLY A 134 16.82 12.04 4.31
C GLY A 134 15.54 11.58 3.57
N ALA A 135 15.46 10.35 3.06
CA ALA A 135 14.27 9.81 2.42
C ALA A 135 13.09 9.65 3.38
N THR A 136 11.90 9.49 2.82
CA THR A 136 10.72 8.97 3.52
C THR A 136 10.60 7.49 3.27
N VAL A 137 10.45 6.67 4.31
CA VAL A 137 10.30 5.22 4.20
C VAL A 137 8.97 4.78 4.80
N ILE A 138 8.14 4.11 4.00
CA ILE A 138 6.88 3.52 4.45
C ILE A 138 7.01 1.99 4.43
N ASP A 139 7.04 1.42 5.62
CA ASP A 139 7.07 -0.02 5.82
C ASP A 139 5.64 -0.57 5.93
N ILE A 140 5.23 -1.33 4.93
CA ILE A 140 3.88 -1.92 4.82
C ILE A 140 3.91 -3.38 5.28
N GLY A 141 5.11 -3.95 5.44
CA GLY A 141 5.30 -5.33 5.86
C GLY A 141 4.80 -5.57 7.28
N ILE A 142 4.16 -6.72 7.49
CA ILE A 142 3.80 -7.21 8.83
C ILE A 142 4.28 -8.65 8.92
N ASN A 143 5.34 -8.87 9.68
CA ASN A 143 5.98 -10.16 9.84
C ASN A 143 6.12 -10.50 11.32
N ARG A 144 6.43 -11.77 11.60
CA ARG A 144 6.90 -12.19 12.93
C ARG A 144 8.34 -12.66 12.79
N ASN A 145 9.21 -12.14 13.63
CA ASN A 145 10.59 -12.61 13.71
C ASN A 145 10.64 -13.93 14.51
N GLU A 146 11.83 -14.52 14.59
CA GLU A 146 12.09 -15.80 15.31
C GLU A 146 11.66 -15.76 16.79
N LYS A 147 11.62 -14.58 17.40
CA LYS A 147 11.15 -14.36 18.78
C LYS A 147 9.65 -14.10 18.88
N GLY A 148 8.90 -14.22 17.78
CA GLY A 148 7.47 -13.96 17.72
C GLY A 148 7.07 -12.48 17.75
N LYS A 149 8.04 -11.54 17.81
CA LYS A 149 7.78 -10.08 17.78
C LYS A 149 7.35 -9.66 16.39
N LEU A 150 6.39 -8.74 16.33
CA LEU A 150 6.00 -8.09 15.07
C LEU A 150 7.11 -7.17 14.58
N VAL A 151 7.49 -7.33 13.32
CA VAL A 151 8.49 -6.53 12.62
C VAL A 151 8.01 -6.25 11.20
N GLY A 152 8.53 -5.20 10.60
CA GLY A 152 8.27 -4.87 9.21
C GLY A 152 9.22 -5.54 8.22
N ASP A 153 9.15 -5.09 6.99
CA ASP A 153 10.08 -5.46 5.92
C ASP A 153 11.37 -4.63 5.98
N VAL A 154 11.38 -3.55 6.77
CA VAL A 154 12.52 -2.64 6.92
C VAL A 154 13.21 -2.88 8.25
N LYS A 155 14.54 -2.89 8.25
CA LYS A 155 15.36 -2.97 9.46
C LYS A 155 15.34 -1.62 10.18
N PHE A 156 14.30 -1.43 10.99
CA PHE A 156 13.90 -0.14 11.56
C PHE A 156 15.04 0.58 12.27
N ASP A 157 15.77 -0.11 13.17
CA ASP A 157 16.77 0.51 14.05
C ASP A 157 17.92 1.18 13.28
N GLU A 158 18.33 0.59 12.15
CA GLU A 158 19.42 1.19 11.36
C GLU A 158 18.92 2.18 10.30
N VAL A 159 17.73 1.95 9.74
CA VAL A 159 17.17 2.82 8.72
C VAL A 159 16.69 4.14 9.33
N SER A 160 16.09 4.10 10.53
CA SER A 160 15.61 5.29 11.25
C SER A 160 16.71 6.31 11.54
N GLN A 161 18.00 5.89 11.61
CA GLN A 161 19.12 6.79 11.81
C GLN A 161 19.49 7.60 10.56
N LYS A 162 18.96 7.22 9.40
CA LYS A 162 19.36 7.75 8.10
C LYS A 162 18.27 8.56 7.39
N VAL A 163 17.02 8.30 7.71
CA VAL A 163 15.87 8.85 7.00
C VAL A 163 15.20 10.00 7.75
N GLN A 164 14.45 10.83 7.02
CA GLN A 164 13.68 11.90 7.64
C GLN A 164 12.40 11.39 8.29
N TYR A 165 11.72 10.44 7.62
CA TYR A 165 10.50 9.82 8.11
C TYR A 165 10.54 8.31 7.89
N ILE A 166 10.04 7.55 8.86
CA ILE A 166 9.84 6.11 8.74
C ILE A 166 8.58 5.69 9.51
N SER A 167 7.72 4.89 8.86
CA SER A 167 6.56 4.34 9.56
C SER A 167 6.98 3.17 10.47
N PRO A 168 6.49 3.11 11.72
CA PRO A 168 6.78 2.00 12.62
C PRO A 168 5.97 0.73 12.27
N VAL A 169 6.46 -0.43 12.68
CA VAL A 169 5.71 -1.68 12.69
C VAL A 169 5.88 -2.34 14.06
N PRO A 170 4.79 -2.54 14.81
CA PRO A 170 3.39 -2.16 14.54
C PRO A 170 3.11 -0.66 14.73
N GLY A 171 1.89 -0.22 14.38
CA GLY A 171 1.37 1.12 14.67
C GLY A 171 1.48 2.13 13.51
N GLY A 172 2.04 1.71 12.37
CA GLY A 172 2.11 2.53 11.16
C GLY A 172 0.93 2.29 10.20
N VAL A 173 1.17 1.59 9.10
CA VAL A 173 0.20 1.38 8.01
C VAL A 173 -1.01 0.53 8.42
N GLY A 174 -0.85 -0.43 9.34
CA GLY A 174 -1.95 -1.31 9.76
C GLY A 174 -3.20 -0.58 10.22
N PRO A 175 -3.13 0.33 11.21
CA PRO A 175 -4.26 1.14 11.64
C PRO A 175 -4.90 1.96 10.52
N MET A 176 -4.11 2.50 9.59
CA MET A 176 -4.61 3.27 8.45
C MET A 176 -5.42 2.42 7.47
N THR A 177 -5.07 1.16 7.29
CA THR A 177 -5.86 0.22 6.47
C THR A 177 -7.29 0.12 6.99
N ILE A 178 -7.46 0.03 8.32
CA ILE A 178 -8.78 -0.04 8.96
C ILE A 178 -9.53 1.29 8.81
N ALA A 179 -8.84 2.41 9.02
CA ALA A 179 -9.43 3.74 8.85
C ALA A 179 -9.94 3.95 7.40
N MET A 180 -9.18 3.50 6.40
CA MET A 180 -9.60 3.63 5.00
C MET A 180 -10.75 2.68 4.64
N LEU A 181 -10.83 1.51 5.25
CA LEU A 181 -12.00 0.65 5.10
C LEU A 181 -13.28 1.34 5.60
N LEU A 182 -13.23 1.97 6.76
CA LEU A 182 -14.34 2.76 7.28
C LEU A 182 -14.68 3.94 6.35
N ASN A 183 -13.66 4.63 5.83
CA ASN A 183 -13.85 5.71 4.86
C ASN A 183 -14.56 5.22 3.57
N ASN A 184 -14.15 4.09 3.02
CA ASN A 184 -14.79 3.50 1.84
C ASN A 184 -16.25 3.10 2.13
N CYS A 185 -16.56 2.61 3.34
CA CYS A 185 -17.94 2.32 3.75
C CYS A 185 -18.79 3.60 3.82
N LEU A 186 -18.21 4.71 4.30
CA LEU A 186 -18.92 6.01 4.38
C LEU A 186 -19.17 6.60 3.00
N LEU A 187 -18.22 6.51 2.07
CA LEU A 187 -18.39 6.97 0.68
C LEU A 187 -19.59 6.29 0.02
N TYR A 188 -19.74 4.98 0.19
CA TYR A 188 -20.89 4.25 -0.33
C TYR A 188 -22.23 4.77 0.22
N THR A 189 -22.28 5.11 1.51
CA THR A 189 -23.53 5.56 2.14
C THR A 189 -23.88 7.00 1.80
N SER A 190 -22.93 7.87 1.46
CA SER A 190 -23.19 9.22 0.99
C SER A 190 -23.76 9.23 -0.43
N ASP A 191 -23.19 8.47 -1.35
CA ASP A 191 -23.68 8.35 -2.72
C ASP A 191 -25.08 7.71 -2.79
N ALA A 192 -25.40 6.79 -1.87
CA ALA A 192 -26.72 6.17 -1.79
C ALA A 192 -27.81 7.04 -1.11
N ALA A 193 -27.45 8.18 -0.54
CA ALA A 193 -28.39 9.13 0.05
C ALA A 193 -28.83 10.20 -0.94
N ASP A 194 -28.14 10.34 -2.07
CA ASP A 194 -28.42 11.30 -3.14
C ASP A 194 -29.27 10.69 -4.28
N ASP A 195 -29.56 9.37 -4.26
CA ASP A 195 -30.46 8.63 -5.15
C ASP A 195 -31.84 8.36 -4.45
#